data_b856ce64b65e29f86076e8b02007b9d9
#
_entry.id   b856ce64b65e29f86076e8b02007b9d9
#
_cell.length_a   1.000
_cell.length_b   1.000
_cell.length_c   1.000
_cell.angle_alpha   90.00
_cell.angle_beta   90.00
_cell.angle_gamma   90.00
#
_symmetry.space_group_name_H-M   'P 1'
#
loop_
_entity.id
_entity.type
_entity.pdbx_description
1 polymer ?
#
loop_
_entity_poly.entity_id
_entity_poly.type
_entity_poly.pdbx_seq_one_letter_code
_entity_poly.pdbx_strand_id
1 'polypeptide(L)'
;MKIRDLEYFIELVKDKNFSVVADRFHVSQPTITMAINRLEEEYGAAFFIRDHVHHQIKVTKIGQQYAQHVKTILRELAIARQEIEHAKLNKIRFGLPPIIGNYYFPPLSPQLLREGLIDKLEVTEAGSKNLLQMLLRGELDMALLGSASSLQQPELLVKEFVRYPFHIIVSRHHRLAQKKEVQFSDLKGQSFILPDADFIHQQAFRQMCRLAHIRPKVIYRTNDIHIIKNMVAENLGISFLTELAITPNDRLADLALADSQQPSFHLSLATRDNEILSPAKERLWKTVLNYGVKVKEHD
;
A
#
# COMPACT_ATOMS: atom_id res chain seq x y z
N MET A 1 -15.10 20.93 25.21
CA MET A 1 -14.57 20.61 23.85
C MET A 1 -15.65 20.00 22.97
N LYS A 2 -15.80 20.43 21.71
CA LYS A 2 -16.69 19.85 20.69
C LYS A 2 -15.82 19.30 19.54
N ILE A 3 -16.27 18.25 18.86
CA ILE A 3 -15.55 17.70 17.68
C ILE A 3 -15.31 18.81 16.64
N ARG A 4 -16.28 19.68 16.45
CA ARG A 4 -16.18 20.81 15.51
C ARG A 4 -15.05 21.78 15.86
N ASP A 5 -14.75 21.97 17.16
CA ASP A 5 -13.65 22.82 17.61
C ASP A 5 -12.29 22.22 17.16
N LEU A 6 -12.17 20.87 17.17
CA LEU A 6 -10.98 20.15 16.69
C LEU A 6 -10.82 20.28 15.17
N GLU A 7 -11.92 20.21 14.41
CA GLU A 7 -11.91 20.43 12.95
C GLU A 7 -11.41 21.83 12.62
N TYR A 8 -11.95 22.86 13.29
CA TYR A 8 -11.50 24.24 13.11
C TYR A 8 -10.03 24.42 13.47
N PHE A 9 -9.59 23.80 14.57
CA PHE A 9 -8.21 23.88 15.02
C PHE A 9 -7.23 23.31 13.97
N ILE A 10 -7.51 22.14 13.41
CA ILE A 10 -6.64 21.50 12.40
C ILE A 10 -6.56 22.33 11.12
N GLU A 11 -7.68 22.87 10.63
CA GLU A 11 -7.65 23.70 9.44
C GLU A 11 -6.93 25.04 9.72
N LEU A 12 -7.06 25.59 10.94
CA LEU A 12 -6.32 26.80 11.31
C LEU A 12 -4.79 26.55 11.43
N VAL A 13 -4.36 25.38 11.90
CA VAL A 13 -2.95 24.97 11.88
C VAL A 13 -2.40 24.94 10.46
N LYS A 14 -3.19 24.53 9.49
CA LYS A 14 -2.83 24.41 8.08
C LYS A 14 -2.80 25.79 7.40
N ASP A 15 -3.92 26.52 7.47
CA ASP A 15 -4.12 27.74 6.69
C ASP A 15 -3.55 29.00 7.38
N LYS A 16 -3.39 28.96 8.69
CA LYS A 16 -2.90 30.09 9.52
C LYS A 16 -3.67 31.40 9.29
N ASN A 17 -4.98 31.27 8.99
CA ASN A 17 -5.86 32.41 8.71
C ASN A 17 -7.29 32.11 9.16
N PHE A 18 -7.77 32.86 10.16
CA PHE A 18 -9.10 32.67 10.73
C PHE A 18 -10.23 32.91 9.73
N SER A 19 -10.11 33.91 8.85
CA SER A 19 -11.15 34.23 7.87
C SER A 19 -11.27 33.13 6.81
N VAL A 20 -10.13 32.63 6.31
CA VAL A 20 -10.10 31.51 5.34
C VAL A 20 -10.76 30.26 5.92
N VAL A 21 -10.48 29.94 7.20
CA VAL A 21 -11.11 28.80 7.88
C VAL A 21 -12.61 29.07 8.06
N ALA A 22 -13.01 30.28 8.47
CA ALA A 22 -14.41 30.63 8.63
C ALA A 22 -15.21 30.49 7.32
N ASP A 23 -14.66 30.98 6.21
CA ASP A 23 -15.27 30.87 4.88
C ASP A 23 -15.42 29.42 4.46
N ARG A 24 -14.39 28.57 4.68
CA ARG A 24 -14.42 27.14 4.36
C ARG A 24 -15.53 26.39 5.10
N PHE A 25 -15.78 26.75 6.34
CA PHE A 25 -16.83 26.12 7.16
C PHE A 25 -18.16 26.83 7.11
N HIS A 26 -18.29 27.90 6.32
CA HIS A 26 -19.49 28.74 6.20
C HIS A 26 -19.99 29.27 7.55
N VAL A 27 -19.06 29.75 8.37
CA VAL A 27 -19.34 30.36 9.70
C VAL A 27 -18.67 31.73 9.82
N SER A 28 -19.02 32.47 10.85
CA SER A 28 -18.36 33.75 11.11
C SER A 28 -16.95 33.55 11.71
N GLN A 29 -16.04 34.47 11.42
CA GLN A 29 -14.68 34.44 12.00
C GLN A 29 -14.71 34.47 13.56
N PRO A 30 -15.60 35.20 14.25
CA PRO A 30 -15.75 35.08 15.71
C PRO A 30 -16.06 33.65 16.19
N THR A 31 -16.83 32.86 15.40
CA THR A 31 -17.11 31.44 15.73
C THR A 31 -15.83 30.62 15.82
N ILE A 32 -14.95 30.78 14.85
CA ILE A 32 -13.66 30.09 14.87
C ILE A 32 -12.81 30.56 16.06
N THR A 33 -12.75 31.89 16.29
CA THR A 33 -12.00 32.47 17.40
C THR A 33 -12.49 31.92 18.76
N MET A 34 -13.79 31.86 18.98
CA MET A 34 -14.39 31.32 20.21
C MET A 34 -14.10 29.81 20.38
N ALA A 35 -14.08 29.06 19.30
CA ALA A 35 -13.75 27.64 19.34
C ALA A 35 -12.29 27.42 19.76
N ILE A 36 -11.37 28.18 19.19
CA ILE A 36 -9.95 28.09 19.55
C ILE A 36 -9.72 28.53 21.00
N ASN A 37 -10.31 29.64 21.42
CA ASN A 37 -10.20 30.12 22.81
C ASN A 37 -10.71 29.06 23.81
N ARG A 38 -11.86 28.38 23.53
CA ARG A 38 -12.33 27.28 24.39
C ARG A 38 -11.34 26.15 24.51
N LEU A 39 -10.63 25.79 23.42
CA LEU A 39 -9.58 24.75 23.47
C LEU A 39 -8.38 25.24 24.29
N GLU A 40 -7.93 26.46 24.09
CA GLU A 40 -6.79 27.03 24.81
C GLU A 40 -7.11 27.20 26.32
N GLU A 41 -8.32 27.61 26.67
CA GLU A 41 -8.78 27.68 28.05
C GLU A 41 -8.88 26.30 28.71
N GLU A 42 -9.47 25.31 28.02
CA GLU A 42 -9.63 23.94 28.53
C GLU A 42 -8.29 23.29 28.89
N TYR A 43 -7.25 23.56 28.08
CA TYR A 43 -5.90 23.00 28.31
C TYR A 43 -4.94 23.94 29.03
N GLY A 44 -5.36 25.20 29.31
CA GLY A 44 -4.51 26.20 29.95
C GLY A 44 -3.25 26.54 29.14
N ALA A 45 -3.32 26.43 27.82
CA ALA A 45 -2.16 26.58 26.94
C ALA A 45 -2.54 27.31 25.64
N ALA A 46 -1.68 28.25 25.21
CA ALA A 46 -1.84 28.93 23.93
C ALA A 46 -1.35 28.04 22.80
N PHE A 47 -2.22 27.74 21.84
CA PHE A 47 -1.88 26.96 20.64
C PHE A 47 -1.43 27.85 19.48
N PHE A 48 -1.85 29.12 19.49
CA PHE A 48 -1.51 30.10 18.48
C PHE A 48 -0.96 31.38 19.09
N ILE A 49 0.02 32.00 18.42
CA ILE A 49 0.52 33.35 18.71
C ILE A 49 0.06 34.25 17.57
N ARG A 50 -0.64 35.32 17.90
CA ARG A 50 -1.04 36.37 16.94
C ARG A 50 0.05 37.44 16.90
N ASP A 51 0.70 37.57 15.77
CA ASP A 51 1.60 38.68 15.51
C ASP A 51 0.76 39.88 14.99
N HIS A 52 0.46 40.81 15.88
CA HIS A 52 -0.33 41.99 15.57
C HIS A 52 0.36 42.95 14.59
N VAL A 53 1.69 42.88 14.49
CA VAL A 53 2.48 43.76 13.61
C VAL A 53 2.47 43.28 12.17
N HIS A 54 2.56 41.96 11.97
CA HIS A 54 2.66 41.35 10.64
C HIS A 54 1.36 40.63 10.22
N HIS A 55 0.29 40.75 10.99
CA HIS A 55 -0.99 40.03 10.76
C HIS A 55 -0.82 38.52 10.52
N GLN A 56 0.24 37.92 11.10
CA GLN A 56 0.57 36.51 10.92
C GLN A 56 0.17 35.70 12.16
N ILE A 57 -0.29 34.47 11.93
CA ILE A 57 -0.58 33.50 12.96
C ILE A 57 0.52 32.45 12.96
N LYS A 58 1.14 32.24 14.10
CA LYS A 58 2.16 31.19 14.29
C LYS A 58 1.59 30.14 15.25
N VAL A 59 1.75 28.86 14.84
CA VAL A 59 1.39 27.73 15.72
C VAL A 59 2.51 27.53 16.73
N THR A 60 2.17 27.45 18.02
CA THR A 60 3.13 27.18 19.08
C THR A 60 3.65 25.73 19.01
N LYS A 61 4.75 25.41 19.70
CA LYS A 61 5.23 24.03 19.83
C LYS A 61 4.18 23.12 20.48
N ILE A 62 3.46 23.63 21.48
CA ILE A 62 2.36 22.91 22.15
C ILE A 62 1.21 22.70 21.15
N GLY A 63 0.84 23.73 20.38
CA GLY A 63 -0.16 23.64 19.33
C GLY A 63 0.20 22.62 18.24
N GLN A 64 1.47 22.54 17.83
CA GLN A 64 1.96 21.53 16.89
C GLN A 64 1.85 20.11 17.48
N GLN A 65 2.22 19.93 18.75
CA GLN A 65 2.09 18.63 19.42
C GLN A 65 0.63 18.23 19.56
N TYR A 66 -0.23 19.16 20.00
CA TYR A 66 -1.66 18.92 20.10
C TYR A 66 -2.30 18.55 18.74
N ALA A 67 -1.85 19.21 17.66
CA ALA A 67 -2.32 18.91 16.30
C ALA A 67 -2.08 17.45 15.87
N GLN A 68 -1.01 16.80 16.33
CA GLN A 68 -0.80 15.38 16.02
C GLN A 68 -1.88 14.50 16.67
N HIS A 69 -2.20 14.76 17.93
CA HIS A 69 -3.26 14.02 18.63
C HIS A 69 -4.64 14.29 18.02
N VAL A 70 -4.94 15.54 17.71
CA VAL A 70 -6.23 15.92 17.08
C VAL A 70 -6.41 15.25 15.71
N LYS A 71 -5.36 15.19 14.88
CA LYS A 71 -5.41 14.47 13.61
C LYS A 71 -5.77 13.00 13.81
N THR A 72 -5.20 12.36 14.82
CA THR A 72 -5.51 10.95 15.14
C THR A 72 -6.95 10.78 15.58
N ILE A 73 -7.45 11.65 16.48
CA ILE A 73 -8.85 11.63 16.96
C ILE A 73 -9.83 11.80 15.78
N LEU A 74 -9.62 12.81 14.94
CA LEU A 74 -10.50 13.08 13.80
C LEU A 74 -10.46 11.92 12.78
N ARG A 75 -9.29 11.32 12.57
CA ARG A 75 -9.14 10.13 11.73
C ARG A 75 -9.97 8.97 12.28
N GLU A 76 -9.83 8.63 13.55
CA GLU A 76 -10.60 7.55 14.18
C GLU A 76 -12.11 7.77 14.13
N LEU A 77 -12.56 9.00 14.32
CA LEU A 77 -13.97 9.33 14.16
C LEU A 77 -14.48 9.18 12.71
N ALA A 78 -13.65 9.51 11.74
CA ALA A 78 -13.98 9.30 10.33
C ALA A 78 -14.04 7.80 9.99
N ILE A 79 -13.09 7.01 10.49
CA ILE A 79 -13.09 5.55 10.34
C ILE A 79 -14.35 4.94 10.94
N ALA A 80 -14.68 5.28 12.19
CA ALA A 80 -15.86 4.74 12.86
C ALA A 80 -17.17 5.04 12.11
N ARG A 81 -17.30 6.24 11.53
CA ARG A 81 -18.46 6.59 10.68
C ARG A 81 -18.53 5.71 9.44
N GLN A 82 -17.41 5.55 8.73
CA GLN A 82 -17.34 4.72 7.53
C GLN A 82 -17.66 3.25 7.84
N GLU A 83 -17.13 2.70 8.92
CA GLU A 83 -17.40 1.33 9.36
C GLU A 83 -18.90 1.10 9.64
N ILE A 84 -19.56 2.02 10.33
CA ILE A 84 -21.01 1.95 10.61
C ILE A 84 -21.81 2.02 9.30
N GLU A 85 -21.44 2.88 8.37
CA GLU A 85 -22.12 3.01 7.07
C GLU A 85 -21.95 1.72 6.23
N HIS A 86 -20.73 1.19 6.13
CA HIS A 86 -20.43 -0.01 5.34
C HIS A 86 -20.96 -1.30 5.98
N ALA A 87 -21.07 -1.38 7.31
CA ALA A 87 -21.67 -2.53 7.97
C ALA A 87 -23.11 -2.79 7.50
N LYS A 88 -23.85 -1.75 7.10
CA LYS A 88 -25.21 -1.85 6.55
C LYS A 88 -25.25 -2.47 5.15
N LEU A 89 -24.17 -2.36 4.36
CA LEU A 89 -24.12 -2.81 2.99
C LEU A 89 -23.77 -4.30 2.84
N ASN A 90 -23.32 -4.95 3.91
CA ASN A 90 -22.83 -6.35 3.93
C ASN A 90 -21.77 -6.61 2.84
N LYS A 91 -20.94 -5.61 2.55
CA LYS A 91 -19.81 -5.65 1.62
C LYS A 91 -18.50 -5.64 2.38
N ILE A 92 -17.44 -6.10 1.72
CA ILE A 92 -16.06 -6.12 2.24
C ILE A 92 -15.20 -5.32 1.26
N ARG A 93 -14.66 -4.20 1.71
CA ARG A 93 -13.73 -3.37 0.94
C ARG A 93 -12.36 -4.05 0.94
N PHE A 94 -12.00 -4.61 -0.20
CA PHE A 94 -10.83 -5.48 -0.33
C PHE A 94 -9.79 -4.88 -1.26
N GLY A 95 -8.58 -4.66 -0.72
CA GLY A 95 -7.45 -4.16 -1.49
C GLY A 95 -6.70 -5.27 -2.22
N LEU A 96 -6.43 -5.09 -3.52
CA LEU A 96 -5.81 -6.09 -4.36
C LEU A 96 -4.74 -5.47 -5.27
N PRO A 97 -3.43 -5.73 -5.04
CA PRO A 97 -2.39 -5.25 -5.94
C PRO A 97 -2.45 -5.95 -7.30
N PRO A 98 -2.13 -5.27 -8.42
CA PRO A 98 -2.30 -5.82 -9.77
C PRO A 98 -1.63 -7.18 -10.00
N ILE A 99 -0.40 -7.40 -9.54
CA ILE A 99 0.29 -8.69 -9.69
C ILE A 99 -0.46 -9.79 -8.92
N ILE A 100 -0.84 -9.52 -7.69
CA ILE A 100 -1.57 -10.47 -6.85
C ILE A 100 -2.97 -10.71 -7.44
N GLY A 101 -3.62 -9.66 -7.93
CA GLY A 101 -4.90 -9.72 -8.62
C GLY A 101 -4.88 -10.57 -9.88
N ASN A 102 -3.82 -10.49 -10.66
CA ASN A 102 -3.71 -11.23 -11.92
C ASN A 102 -3.27 -12.69 -11.75
N TYR A 103 -2.48 -13.00 -10.73
CA TYR A 103 -1.81 -14.31 -10.65
C TYR A 103 -2.15 -15.14 -9.41
N TYR A 104 -2.46 -14.51 -8.28
CA TYR A 104 -2.82 -15.21 -7.04
C TYR A 104 -4.35 -15.29 -6.83
N PHE A 105 -5.07 -14.19 -7.08
CA PHE A 105 -6.50 -14.10 -6.79
C PHE A 105 -7.38 -14.97 -7.70
N PRO A 106 -7.15 -15.12 -9.03
CA PRO A 106 -8.00 -15.92 -9.88
C PRO A 106 -8.03 -17.41 -9.49
N PRO A 107 -6.93 -18.09 -9.15
CA PRO A 107 -6.98 -19.47 -8.66
C PRO A 107 -7.70 -19.62 -7.31
N LEU A 108 -7.74 -18.58 -6.48
CA LEU A 108 -8.48 -18.55 -5.21
C LEU A 108 -9.97 -18.32 -5.42
N SER A 109 -10.36 -17.61 -6.48
CA SER A 109 -11.75 -17.14 -6.70
C SER A 109 -12.81 -18.23 -6.74
N PRO A 110 -12.58 -19.46 -7.27
CA PRO A 110 -13.56 -20.54 -7.20
C PRO A 110 -13.92 -20.96 -5.77
N GLN A 111 -12.98 -20.88 -4.84
CA GLN A 111 -13.25 -21.16 -3.43
C GLN A 111 -14.08 -20.04 -2.81
N LEU A 112 -13.73 -18.78 -3.07
CA LEU A 112 -14.51 -17.62 -2.62
C LEU A 112 -15.95 -17.64 -3.15
N LEU A 113 -16.15 -18.09 -4.39
CA LEU A 113 -17.47 -18.24 -4.98
C LEU A 113 -18.30 -19.32 -4.24
N ARG A 114 -17.74 -20.49 -3.99
CA ARG A 114 -18.43 -21.57 -3.23
C ARG A 114 -18.82 -21.14 -1.82
N GLU A 115 -18.04 -20.23 -1.20
CA GLU A 115 -18.29 -19.74 0.15
C GLU A 115 -19.21 -18.49 0.18
N GLY A 116 -19.72 -18.05 -0.99
CA GLY A 116 -20.57 -16.87 -1.12
C GLY A 116 -19.87 -15.59 -0.64
N LEU A 117 -18.58 -15.45 -0.96
CA LEU A 117 -17.76 -14.31 -0.58
C LEU A 117 -17.43 -13.39 -1.74
N ILE A 118 -17.36 -13.92 -2.97
CA ILE A 118 -16.90 -13.14 -4.12
C ILE A 118 -17.83 -11.97 -4.45
N ASP A 119 -19.13 -12.16 -4.32
CA ASP A 119 -20.15 -11.13 -4.53
C ASP A 119 -20.21 -10.06 -3.43
N LYS A 120 -19.56 -10.34 -2.30
CA LYS A 120 -19.43 -9.40 -1.18
C LYS A 120 -18.20 -8.51 -1.29
N LEU A 121 -17.26 -8.84 -2.17
CA LEU A 121 -16.04 -8.07 -2.31
C LEU A 121 -16.29 -6.79 -3.11
N GLU A 122 -15.88 -5.68 -2.53
CA GLU A 122 -15.71 -4.40 -3.19
C GLU A 122 -14.21 -4.18 -3.40
N VAL A 123 -13.72 -4.57 -4.59
CA VAL A 123 -12.28 -4.62 -4.85
C VAL A 123 -11.77 -3.25 -5.26
N THR A 124 -10.69 -2.81 -4.59
CA THR A 124 -9.89 -1.66 -4.98
C THR A 124 -8.52 -2.14 -5.44
N GLU A 125 -8.19 -1.86 -6.71
CA GLU A 125 -6.88 -2.17 -7.26
C GLU A 125 -5.93 -0.98 -7.11
N ALA A 126 -4.82 -1.18 -6.41
CA ALA A 126 -3.74 -0.20 -6.26
C ALA A 126 -2.44 -0.88 -5.85
N GLY A 127 -1.31 -0.17 -5.91
CA GLY A 127 -0.04 -0.68 -5.40
C GLY A 127 -0.10 -0.93 -3.88
N SER A 128 0.65 -1.93 -3.39
CA SER A 128 0.63 -2.35 -1.97
C SER A 128 0.87 -1.19 -0.99
N LYS A 129 1.70 -0.21 -1.35
CA LYS A 129 1.95 0.98 -0.52
C LYS A 129 0.69 1.84 -0.36
N ASN A 130 -0.06 2.04 -1.43
CA ASN A 130 -1.30 2.82 -1.39
C ASN A 130 -2.39 2.06 -0.63
N LEU A 131 -2.53 0.75 -0.88
CA LEU A 131 -3.49 -0.09 -0.16
C LEU A 131 -3.20 -0.13 1.34
N LEU A 132 -1.92 -0.17 1.73
CA LEU A 132 -1.50 -0.04 3.13
C LEU A 132 -2.00 1.27 3.75
N GLN A 133 -1.84 2.39 3.05
CA GLN A 133 -2.34 3.68 3.53
C GLN A 133 -3.87 3.73 3.59
N MET A 134 -4.56 3.11 2.65
CA MET A 134 -6.03 3.01 2.65
C MET A 134 -6.54 2.16 3.83
N LEU A 135 -5.86 1.06 4.18
CA LEU A 135 -6.15 0.29 5.40
C LEU A 135 -6.03 1.16 6.66
N LEU A 136 -4.91 1.88 6.79
CA LEU A 136 -4.65 2.76 7.94
C LEU A 136 -5.66 3.92 8.06
N ARG A 137 -6.29 4.32 6.94
CA ARG A 137 -7.35 5.35 6.93
C ARG A 137 -8.75 4.78 7.07
N GLY A 138 -8.90 3.45 7.17
CA GLY A 138 -10.21 2.80 7.23
C GLY A 138 -11.00 2.82 5.92
N GLU A 139 -10.34 3.13 4.80
CA GLU A 139 -10.93 3.10 3.46
C GLU A 139 -11.07 1.66 2.94
N LEU A 140 -10.30 0.72 3.50
CA LEU A 140 -10.38 -0.72 3.24
C LEU A 140 -10.57 -1.49 4.55
N ASP A 141 -11.23 -2.64 4.45
CA ASP A 141 -11.39 -3.58 5.57
C ASP A 141 -10.23 -4.57 5.61
N MET A 142 -9.84 -5.09 4.45
CA MET A 142 -8.73 -6.02 4.29
C MET A 142 -7.98 -5.75 2.99
N ALA A 143 -6.72 -6.17 2.92
CA ALA A 143 -5.96 -6.14 1.68
C ALA A 143 -4.96 -7.29 1.61
N LEU A 144 -4.76 -7.84 0.41
CA LEU A 144 -3.53 -8.53 0.07
C LEU A 144 -2.44 -7.49 -0.18
N LEU A 145 -1.26 -7.74 0.34
CA LEU A 145 -0.13 -6.82 0.22
C LEU A 145 1.12 -7.60 -0.19
N GLY A 146 1.83 -7.08 -1.19
CA GLY A 146 3.17 -7.52 -1.51
C GLY A 146 4.20 -6.65 -0.79
N SER A 147 5.34 -7.24 -0.38
CA SER A 147 6.48 -6.51 0.18
C SER A 147 7.80 -7.19 -0.18
N ALA A 148 8.92 -6.46 -0.12
CA ALA A 148 10.26 -7.01 -0.36
C ALA A 148 10.93 -7.57 0.91
N SER A 149 10.26 -7.44 2.05
CA SER A 149 10.65 -7.98 3.36
C SER A 149 9.40 -8.17 4.20
N SER A 150 9.50 -8.88 5.33
CA SER A 150 8.38 -9.05 6.27
C SER A 150 7.79 -7.69 6.65
N LEU A 151 6.48 -7.54 6.44
CA LEU A 151 5.76 -6.30 6.74
C LEU A 151 5.42 -6.24 8.22
N GLN A 152 5.92 -5.21 8.90
CA GLN A 152 5.59 -4.92 10.29
C GLN A 152 4.96 -3.54 10.37
N GLN A 153 3.73 -3.47 10.85
CA GLN A 153 2.98 -2.23 11.01
C GLN A 153 2.15 -2.33 12.31
N PRO A 154 2.48 -1.54 13.34
CA PRO A 154 1.84 -1.68 14.66
C PRO A 154 0.31 -1.51 14.66
N GLU A 155 -0.23 -0.71 13.75
CA GLU A 155 -1.67 -0.43 13.64
C GLU A 155 -2.42 -1.50 12.81
N LEU A 156 -1.72 -2.53 12.30
CA LEU A 156 -2.31 -3.57 11.45
C LEU A 156 -2.01 -4.98 11.98
N LEU A 157 -3.01 -5.83 11.93
CA LEU A 157 -2.83 -7.28 11.99
C LEU A 157 -2.37 -7.75 10.61
N VAL A 158 -1.09 -8.11 10.48
CA VAL A 158 -0.50 -8.58 9.23
C VAL A 158 -0.14 -10.05 9.37
N LYS A 159 -0.61 -10.87 8.43
CA LYS A 159 -0.26 -12.29 8.36
C LYS A 159 0.41 -12.59 7.03
N GLU A 160 1.72 -12.76 7.06
CA GLU A 160 2.48 -13.30 5.93
C GLU A 160 2.19 -14.80 5.80
N PHE A 161 1.93 -15.27 4.58
CA PHE A 161 1.54 -16.66 4.36
C PHE A 161 2.26 -17.35 3.21
N VAL A 162 2.83 -16.60 2.24
CA VAL A 162 3.63 -17.17 1.15
C VAL A 162 4.75 -16.21 0.74
N ARG A 163 5.84 -16.76 0.20
CA ARG A 163 6.97 -16.03 -0.37
C ARG A 163 7.29 -16.59 -1.73
N TYR A 164 7.58 -15.71 -2.66
CA TYR A 164 8.05 -16.07 -4.00
C TYR A 164 9.45 -15.47 -4.23
N PRO A 165 10.38 -16.19 -4.86
CA PRO A 165 11.63 -15.60 -5.28
C PRO A 165 11.42 -14.58 -6.41
N PHE A 166 12.43 -13.76 -6.65
CA PHE A 166 12.50 -12.95 -7.86
C PHE A 166 13.34 -13.66 -8.89
N HIS A 167 12.89 -13.63 -10.13
CA HIS A 167 13.55 -14.23 -11.29
C HIS A 167 13.91 -13.16 -12.33
N ILE A 168 14.86 -13.52 -13.20
CA ILE A 168 15.12 -12.78 -14.43
C ILE A 168 14.35 -13.46 -15.56
N ILE A 169 13.51 -12.70 -16.25
CA ILE A 169 12.83 -13.19 -17.46
C ILE A 169 13.53 -12.65 -18.70
N VAL A 170 13.69 -13.53 -19.67
CA VAL A 170 14.31 -13.23 -20.96
C VAL A 170 13.51 -13.85 -22.10
N SER A 171 13.69 -13.35 -23.32
CA SER A 171 13.17 -14.03 -24.53
C SER A 171 13.74 -15.45 -24.64
N ARG A 172 12.96 -16.38 -25.18
CA ARG A 172 13.47 -17.74 -25.51
C ARG A 172 14.65 -17.73 -26.49
N HIS A 173 14.79 -16.64 -27.25
CA HIS A 173 15.91 -16.42 -28.20
C HIS A 173 17.10 -15.68 -27.59
N HIS A 174 16.99 -15.26 -26.33
CA HIS A 174 18.07 -14.56 -25.65
C HIS A 174 19.21 -15.51 -25.29
N ARG A 175 20.49 -15.06 -25.36
CA ARG A 175 21.69 -15.87 -25.03
C ARG A 175 21.64 -16.50 -23.63
N LEU A 176 20.93 -15.91 -22.69
CA LEU A 176 20.79 -16.42 -21.32
C LEU A 176 19.69 -17.49 -21.21
N ALA A 177 18.83 -17.68 -22.21
CA ALA A 177 17.69 -18.60 -22.15
C ALA A 177 18.05 -20.08 -21.93
N GLN A 178 19.30 -20.44 -22.22
CA GLN A 178 19.80 -21.80 -22.00
C GLN A 178 20.25 -22.05 -20.55
N LYS A 179 20.33 -21.00 -19.72
CA LYS A 179 20.67 -21.11 -18.30
C LYS A 179 19.43 -21.35 -17.48
N LYS A 180 19.54 -22.10 -16.39
CA LYS A 180 18.48 -22.23 -15.37
C LYS A 180 18.58 -21.17 -14.28
N GLU A 181 19.80 -20.70 -14.02
CA GLU A 181 20.11 -19.70 -13.01
C GLU A 181 21.16 -18.71 -13.51
N VAL A 182 21.24 -17.56 -12.85
CA VAL A 182 22.17 -16.49 -13.21
C VAL A 182 22.55 -15.69 -11.97
N GLN A 183 23.84 -15.32 -11.87
CA GLN A 183 24.24 -14.31 -10.89
C GLN A 183 23.79 -12.93 -11.37
N PHE A 184 23.31 -12.10 -10.48
CA PHE A 184 22.82 -10.76 -10.86
C PHE A 184 23.94 -9.90 -11.47
N SER A 185 25.19 -10.13 -11.06
CA SER A 185 26.39 -9.49 -11.64
C SER A 185 26.61 -9.80 -13.13
N ASP A 186 26.16 -10.97 -13.61
CA ASP A 186 26.28 -11.40 -15.02
C ASP A 186 25.36 -10.59 -15.94
N LEU A 187 24.40 -9.86 -15.36
CA LEU A 187 23.46 -9.02 -16.09
C LEU A 187 24.01 -7.63 -16.44
N LYS A 188 25.29 -7.39 -16.12
CA LYS A 188 25.97 -6.15 -16.49
C LYS A 188 25.89 -5.90 -18.01
N GLY A 189 25.48 -4.69 -18.38
CA GLY A 189 25.32 -4.30 -19.79
C GLY A 189 24.01 -4.73 -20.44
N GLN A 190 23.14 -5.49 -19.75
CA GLN A 190 21.81 -5.80 -20.25
C GLN A 190 20.88 -4.57 -20.17
N SER A 191 19.95 -4.51 -21.13
CA SER A 191 18.85 -3.52 -21.11
C SER A 191 17.67 -4.09 -20.33
N PHE A 192 17.14 -3.32 -19.39
CA PHE A 192 16.02 -3.73 -18.54
C PHE A 192 14.71 -3.03 -18.92
N ILE A 193 13.63 -3.81 -18.86
CA ILE A 193 12.24 -3.35 -18.92
C ILE A 193 11.64 -3.66 -17.56
N LEU A 194 11.18 -2.65 -16.82
CA LEU A 194 10.85 -2.81 -15.41
C LEU A 194 9.46 -2.24 -15.07
N PRO A 195 8.83 -2.73 -13.99
CA PRO A 195 7.71 -2.03 -13.37
C PRO A 195 8.09 -0.63 -12.91
N ASP A 196 7.10 0.25 -12.80
CA ASP A 196 7.28 1.62 -12.32
C ASP A 196 7.77 1.70 -10.88
N ALA A 197 8.18 2.90 -10.46
CA ALA A 197 8.87 3.15 -9.19
C ALA A 197 8.07 2.77 -7.94
N ASP A 198 6.75 2.75 -8.02
CA ASP A 198 5.85 2.45 -6.90
C ASP A 198 5.67 0.95 -6.62
N PHE A 199 6.18 0.09 -7.51
CA PHE A 199 6.13 -1.35 -7.32
C PHE A 199 7.22 -1.86 -6.37
N ILE A 200 6.90 -2.90 -5.61
CA ILE A 200 7.83 -3.61 -4.71
C ILE A 200 9.07 -4.10 -5.46
N HIS A 201 8.91 -4.50 -6.72
CA HIS A 201 9.99 -4.91 -7.61
C HIS A 201 11.11 -3.88 -7.72
N GLN A 202 10.78 -2.59 -7.69
CA GLN A 202 11.78 -1.52 -7.76
C GLN A 202 12.70 -1.49 -6.53
N GLN A 203 12.14 -1.74 -5.34
CA GLN A 203 12.94 -1.82 -4.12
C GLN A 203 13.88 -3.02 -4.15
N ALA A 204 13.34 -4.20 -4.49
CA ALA A 204 14.10 -5.44 -4.62
C ALA A 204 15.18 -5.32 -5.71
N PHE A 205 14.85 -4.79 -6.88
CA PHE A 205 15.78 -4.56 -7.97
C PHE A 205 16.93 -3.63 -7.60
N ARG A 206 16.64 -2.51 -6.93
CA ARG A 206 17.67 -1.58 -6.43
C ARG A 206 18.59 -2.25 -5.41
N GLN A 207 18.05 -3.11 -4.56
CA GLN A 207 18.86 -3.90 -3.62
C GLN A 207 19.83 -4.81 -4.37
N MET A 208 19.35 -5.57 -5.35
CA MET A 208 20.21 -6.44 -6.17
C MET A 208 21.28 -5.67 -6.93
N CYS A 209 20.93 -4.52 -7.53
CA CYS A 209 21.90 -3.66 -8.20
C CYS A 209 23.03 -3.18 -7.26
N ARG A 210 22.70 -2.86 -6.02
CA ARG A 210 23.70 -2.45 -5.01
C ARG A 210 24.61 -3.61 -4.62
N LEU A 211 24.02 -4.78 -4.34
CA LEU A 211 24.80 -5.97 -3.95
C LEU A 211 25.73 -6.42 -5.07
N ALA A 212 25.27 -6.42 -6.31
CA ALA A 212 26.06 -6.82 -7.48
C ALA A 212 26.96 -5.71 -8.04
N HIS A 213 26.94 -4.50 -7.48
CA HIS A 213 27.68 -3.32 -7.94
C HIS A 213 27.48 -3.01 -9.43
N ILE A 214 26.27 -3.20 -9.96
CA ILE A 214 25.94 -2.88 -11.34
C ILE A 214 25.09 -1.60 -11.46
N ARG A 215 25.26 -0.90 -12.59
CA ARG A 215 24.40 0.20 -13.00
C ARG A 215 23.52 -0.28 -14.17
N PRO A 216 22.22 -0.51 -13.92
CA PRO A 216 21.35 -1.06 -14.95
C PRO A 216 21.03 -0.01 -16.02
N LYS A 217 20.94 -0.44 -17.29
CA LYS A 217 20.37 0.35 -18.37
C LYS A 217 18.87 0.05 -18.44
N VAL A 218 18.02 0.89 -17.86
CA VAL A 218 16.56 0.75 -17.95
C VAL A 218 16.09 1.47 -19.20
N ILE A 219 15.48 0.75 -20.14
CA ILE A 219 15.02 1.29 -21.43
C ILE A 219 13.53 1.58 -21.44
N TYR A 220 12.73 0.94 -20.57
CA TYR A 220 11.30 1.15 -20.51
C TYR A 220 10.75 0.87 -19.11
N ARG A 221 9.67 1.57 -18.73
CA ARG A 221 8.91 1.35 -17.49
C ARG A 221 7.42 1.39 -17.77
N THR A 222 6.68 0.52 -17.09
CA THR A 222 5.22 0.48 -17.18
C THR A 222 4.64 -0.24 -15.96
N ASN A 223 3.40 0.05 -15.60
CA ASN A 223 2.66 -0.65 -14.55
C ASN A 223 1.98 -1.94 -15.07
N ASP A 224 1.97 -2.16 -16.37
CA ASP A 224 1.37 -3.32 -16.98
C ASP A 224 2.41 -4.44 -17.17
N ILE A 225 2.25 -5.52 -16.40
CA ILE A 225 3.14 -6.69 -16.44
C ILE A 225 3.03 -7.43 -17.79
N HIS A 226 1.88 -7.40 -18.44
CA HIS A 226 1.72 -8.03 -19.76
C HIS A 226 2.53 -7.29 -20.83
N ILE A 227 2.57 -5.96 -20.78
CA ILE A 227 3.43 -5.18 -21.67
C ILE A 227 4.90 -5.52 -21.43
N ILE A 228 5.34 -5.61 -20.16
CA ILE A 228 6.71 -6.01 -19.83
C ILE A 228 7.03 -7.36 -20.46
N LYS A 229 6.21 -8.38 -20.21
CA LYS A 229 6.41 -9.74 -20.72
C LYS A 229 6.46 -9.80 -22.25
N ASN A 230 5.55 -9.10 -22.92
CA ASN A 230 5.50 -9.04 -24.37
C ASN A 230 6.77 -8.38 -24.95
N MET A 231 7.21 -7.25 -24.39
CA MET A 231 8.44 -6.61 -24.83
C MET A 231 9.69 -7.47 -24.61
N VAL A 232 9.74 -8.22 -23.49
CA VAL A 232 10.81 -9.18 -23.22
C VAL A 232 10.75 -10.35 -24.22
N ALA A 233 9.55 -10.87 -24.55
CA ALA A 233 9.38 -11.93 -25.54
C ALA A 233 9.91 -11.52 -26.93
N GLU A 234 9.70 -10.26 -27.31
CA GLU A 234 10.26 -9.66 -28.55
C GLU A 234 11.77 -9.34 -28.45
N ASN A 235 12.43 -9.79 -27.38
CA ASN A 235 13.88 -9.63 -27.16
C ASN A 235 14.39 -8.19 -27.13
N LEU A 236 13.55 -7.24 -26.70
CA LEU A 236 13.91 -5.82 -26.55
C LEU A 236 14.77 -5.56 -25.31
N GLY A 237 14.70 -6.46 -24.34
CA GLY A 237 15.44 -6.39 -23.07
C GLY A 237 15.07 -7.55 -22.16
N ILE A 238 15.55 -7.49 -20.93
CA ILE A 238 15.25 -8.46 -19.88
C ILE A 238 14.44 -7.80 -18.76
N SER A 239 13.80 -8.59 -17.91
CA SER A 239 13.10 -8.02 -16.74
C SER A 239 13.36 -8.80 -15.47
N PHE A 240 13.07 -8.16 -14.34
CA PHE A 240 13.17 -8.71 -13.00
C PHE A 240 11.76 -8.73 -12.40
N LEU A 241 11.19 -9.92 -12.26
CA LEU A 241 9.82 -10.13 -11.76
C LEU A 241 9.79 -11.19 -10.67
N THR A 242 8.76 -11.14 -9.82
CA THR A 242 8.46 -12.25 -8.90
C THR A 242 8.03 -13.47 -9.70
N GLU A 243 8.44 -14.66 -9.27
CA GLU A 243 8.02 -15.95 -9.83
C GLU A 243 6.50 -16.04 -9.95
N LEU A 244 5.75 -15.53 -8.97
CA LEU A 244 4.28 -15.46 -9.00
C LEU A 244 3.74 -14.91 -10.34
N ALA A 245 4.43 -13.95 -10.95
CA ALA A 245 3.98 -13.32 -12.18
C ALA A 245 4.39 -14.08 -13.44
N ILE A 246 5.10 -15.20 -13.33
CA ILE A 246 5.60 -16.01 -14.45
C ILE A 246 4.69 -17.22 -14.62
N THR A 247 4.22 -17.46 -15.84
CA THR A 247 3.32 -18.57 -16.14
C THR A 247 3.87 -19.48 -17.23
N PRO A 248 3.53 -20.77 -17.25
CA PRO A 248 3.99 -21.70 -18.31
C PRO A 248 3.59 -21.27 -19.73
N ASN A 249 2.54 -20.45 -19.86
CA ASN A 249 2.07 -19.96 -21.16
C ASN A 249 2.86 -18.75 -21.67
N ASP A 250 3.75 -18.17 -20.86
CA ASP A 250 4.58 -17.07 -21.30
C ASP A 250 5.61 -17.55 -22.34
N ARG A 251 5.82 -16.74 -23.38
CA ARG A 251 6.86 -17.01 -24.41
C ARG A 251 8.25 -16.60 -23.94
N LEU A 252 8.57 -16.92 -22.70
CA LEU A 252 9.76 -16.47 -21.99
C LEU A 252 10.57 -17.66 -21.49
N ALA A 253 11.83 -17.44 -21.20
CA ALA A 253 12.62 -18.25 -20.29
C ALA A 253 12.79 -17.46 -18.99
N ASP A 254 12.62 -18.14 -17.88
CA ASP A 254 12.85 -17.61 -16.55
C ASP A 254 14.12 -18.22 -15.96
N LEU A 255 14.88 -17.39 -15.27
CA LEU A 255 16.13 -17.78 -14.65
C LEU A 255 16.07 -17.42 -13.17
N ALA A 256 16.29 -18.42 -12.32
CA ALA A 256 16.45 -18.18 -10.89
C ALA A 256 17.72 -17.33 -10.64
N LEU A 257 17.71 -16.57 -9.53
CA LEU A 257 18.91 -15.89 -9.08
C LEU A 257 19.76 -16.83 -8.22
N ALA A 258 21.04 -16.95 -8.54
CA ALA A 258 22.00 -17.75 -7.78
C ALA A 258 22.69 -16.96 -6.65
N ASP A 259 22.31 -15.71 -6.45
CA ASP A 259 22.87 -14.84 -5.41
C ASP A 259 22.43 -15.30 -4.02
N SER A 260 23.35 -15.41 -3.07
CA SER A 260 23.07 -15.87 -1.70
C SER A 260 22.23 -14.88 -0.88
N GLN A 261 22.28 -13.61 -1.22
CA GLN A 261 21.54 -12.53 -0.53
C GLN A 261 20.55 -11.88 -1.50
N GLN A 262 19.43 -12.56 -1.75
CA GLN A 262 18.40 -12.02 -2.62
C GLN A 262 17.12 -11.70 -1.83
N PRO A 263 16.40 -10.62 -2.19
CA PRO A 263 15.10 -10.35 -1.63
C PRO A 263 14.09 -11.39 -2.09
N SER A 264 13.00 -11.53 -1.33
CA SER A 264 11.83 -12.31 -1.75
C SER A 264 10.61 -11.41 -1.85
N PHE A 265 9.64 -11.82 -2.64
CA PHE A 265 8.33 -11.19 -2.70
C PHE A 265 7.45 -11.84 -1.63
N HIS A 266 7.20 -11.12 -0.54
CA HIS A 266 6.37 -11.58 0.57
C HIS A 266 4.91 -11.22 0.29
N LEU A 267 4.03 -12.19 0.38
CA LEU A 267 2.60 -12.02 0.26
C LEU A 267 1.95 -12.11 1.62
N SER A 268 1.25 -11.06 2.00
CA SER A 268 0.58 -10.95 3.29
C SER A 268 -0.89 -10.56 3.14
N LEU A 269 -1.72 -11.03 4.05
CA LEU A 269 -3.07 -10.52 4.29
C LEU A 269 -3.04 -9.57 5.48
N ALA A 270 -3.67 -8.42 5.34
CA ALA A 270 -3.67 -7.40 6.38
C ALA A 270 -5.07 -6.83 6.63
N THR A 271 -5.34 -6.49 7.88
CA THR A 271 -6.51 -5.73 8.35
C THR A 271 -6.06 -4.81 9.48
N ARG A 272 -6.88 -3.85 9.92
CA ARG A 272 -6.54 -3.05 11.11
C ARG A 272 -6.55 -3.94 12.36
N ASP A 273 -5.65 -3.67 13.29
CA ASP A 273 -5.52 -4.45 14.53
C ASP A 273 -6.78 -4.33 15.42
N ASN A 274 -7.45 -3.18 15.40
CA ASN A 274 -8.68 -2.91 16.14
C ASN A 274 -9.97 -3.27 15.37
N GLU A 275 -9.88 -3.85 14.17
CA GLU A 275 -11.03 -4.22 13.36
C GLU A 275 -11.80 -5.40 13.99
N ILE A 276 -13.08 -5.21 14.26
CA ILE A 276 -13.99 -6.29 14.69
C ILE A 276 -14.50 -6.98 13.43
N LEU A 277 -13.98 -8.17 13.14
CA LEU A 277 -14.32 -8.90 11.95
C LEU A 277 -15.75 -9.45 12.03
N SER A 278 -16.59 -9.10 11.03
CA SER A 278 -17.88 -9.77 10.85
C SER A 278 -17.67 -11.24 10.44
N PRO A 279 -18.69 -12.12 10.58
CA PRO A 279 -18.58 -13.53 10.16
C PRO A 279 -18.12 -13.72 8.70
N ALA A 280 -18.48 -12.80 7.80
CA ALA A 280 -18.03 -12.84 6.41
C ALA A 280 -16.55 -12.46 6.27
N LYS A 281 -16.09 -11.42 6.98
CA LYS A 281 -14.67 -11.02 7.03
C LYS A 281 -13.80 -12.10 7.64
N GLU A 282 -14.24 -12.75 8.72
CA GLU A 282 -13.52 -13.89 9.32
C GLU A 282 -13.38 -15.07 8.36
N ARG A 283 -14.46 -15.42 7.63
CA ARG A 283 -14.39 -16.48 6.61
C ARG A 283 -13.40 -16.11 5.52
N LEU A 284 -13.49 -14.89 4.97
CA LEU A 284 -12.54 -14.41 3.96
C LEU A 284 -11.10 -14.51 4.44
N TRP A 285 -10.82 -14.06 5.67
CA TRP A 285 -9.50 -14.14 6.28
C TRP A 285 -8.98 -15.58 6.33
N LYS A 286 -9.79 -16.51 6.85
CA LYS A 286 -9.44 -17.94 6.95
C LYS A 286 -9.24 -18.58 5.57
N THR A 287 -10.13 -18.28 4.63
CA THR A 287 -10.08 -18.84 3.27
C THR A 287 -8.82 -18.43 2.52
N VAL A 288 -8.47 -17.15 2.58
CA VAL A 288 -7.26 -16.63 1.93
C VAL A 288 -5.99 -17.26 2.53
N LEU A 289 -5.90 -17.35 3.86
CA LEU A 289 -4.73 -17.93 4.52
C LEU A 289 -4.60 -19.43 4.27
N ASN A 290 -5.70 -20.19 4.36
CA ASN A 290 -5.71 -21.64 4.11
C ASN A 290 -5.33 -21.97 2.67
N TYR A 291 -5.73 -21.15 1.71
CA TYR A 291 -5.33 -21.30 0.31
C TYR A 291 -3.81 -21.11 0.15
N GLY A 292 -3.23 -20.10 0.80
CA GLY A 292 -1.78 -19.84 0.75
C GLY A 292 -0.94 -20.98 1.34
N VAL A 293 -1.44 -21.69 2.36
CA VAL A 293 -0.77 -22.87 2.89
C VAL A 293 -0.75 -24.01 1.87
N LYS A 294 -1.85 -24.25 1.16
CA LYS A 294 -1.96 -25.31 0.14
C LYS A 294 -1.03 -25.06 -1.06
N VAL A 295 -0.85 -23.80 -1.46
CA VAL A 295 0.09 -23.45 -2.54
C VAL A 295 1.51 -23.86 -2.17
N LYS A 296 1.94 -23.68 -0.91
CA LYS A 296 3.27 -24.10 -0.43
C LYS A 296 3.52 -25.62 -0.42
N GLU A 297 2.48 -26.43 -0.32
CA GLU A 297 2.59 -27.90 -0.25
C GLU A 297 2.67 -28.53 -1.66
N HIS A 298 2.44 -27.76 -2.71
CA HIS A 298 2.43 -28.25 -4.10
C HIS A 298 3.59 -27.72 -4.94
N ASP A 299 4.42 -26.79 -4.40
CA ASP A 299 5.69 -26.31 -4.96
C ASP A 299 6.87 -27.04 -4.28
#